data_456d6f9b70ae9866afa5c949b1a19271
#
_entry.id   456d6f9b70ae9866afa5c949b1a19271
#
_cell.length_a   1.000
_cell.length_b   1.000
_cell.length_c   1.000
_cell.angle_alpha   90.00
_cell.angle_beta   90.00
_cell.angle_gamma   90.00
#
_symmetry.space_group_name_H-M   'P 1'
#
loop_
_entity.id
_entity.type
_entity.pdbx_description
1 polymer ?
#
loop_
_entity_poly.entity_id
_entity_poly.type
_entity_poly.pdbx_seq_one_letter_code
_entity_poly.pdbx_strand_id
1 'polypeptide(L)'
;VLWWQIRDTIIAKKPPFCIFENVDRLLKSPAKQRGRDFGVILACLAKEGYSVEWRVVNAAQYGAAQRRRRTFIFAYRNDTIYGQKMADISADMIVKNGGLMAKAFPIQNIGQITETVIGGDIVDVSDNFAFAFETAGYMCKGGIYTAKVIEQEEEPITLGKILQKNNVDDKFYITNEKMPKWTYLKGAKRIPRKSVDGHEYTFSEGPIAFPDPWDRPGRTMLTSESTINRSTHVVS
;
A
#
# COMPACT_ATOMS: atom_id res chain seq x y z
N VAL A 1 -12.96 -10.53 4.53
CA VAL A 1 -13.93 -10.51 5.63
C VAL A 1 -14.25 -9.08 6.03
N LEU A 2 -13.27 -8.27 6.41
CA LEU A 2 -13.50 -6.85 6.80
C LEU A 2 -14.14 -6.01 5.66
N TRP A 3 -13.83 -6.29 4.42
CA TRP A 3 -14.39 -5.58 3.27
C TRP A 3 -15.92 -5.63 3.23
N TRP A 4 -16.54 -6.77 3.55
CA TRP A 4 -17.99 -6.90 3.50
C TRP A 4 -18.71 -5.97 4.46
N GLN A 5 -18.16 -5.76 5.65
CA GLN A 5 -18.69 -4.81 6.64
C GLN A 5 -18.54 -3.36 6.17
N ILE A 6 -17.42 -3.03 5.54
CA ILE A 6 -17.19 -1.72 4.91
C ILE A 6 -18.21 -1.50 3.80
N ARG A 7 -18.40 -2.47 2.89
CA ARG A 7 -19.40 -2.42 1.83
C ARG A 7 -20.80 -2.19 2.39
N ASP A 8 -21.23 -2.96 3.37
CA ASP A 8 -22.55 -2.84 3.97
C ASP A 8 -22.77 -1.47 4.62
N THR A 9 -21.71 -0.90 5.20
CA THR A 9 -21.73 0.47 5.72
C THR A 9 -21.89 1.50 4.58
N ILE A 10 -21.20 1.33 3.47
CA ILE A 10 -21.31 2.20 2.29
C ILE A 10 -22.74 2.14 1.71
N ILE A 11 -23.31 0.94 1.57
CA ILE A 11 -24.69 0.74 1.09
C ILE A 11 -25.69 1.45 1.99
N ALA A 12 -25.53 1.30 3.32
CA ALA A 12 -26.46 1.89 4.31
C ALA A 12 -26.33 3.40 4.42
N LYS A 13 -25.12 3.97 4.34
CA LYS A 13 -24.86 5.39 4.60
C LYS A 13 -24.69 6.23 3.35
N LYS A 14 -24.36 5.61 2.21
CA LYS A 14 -24.15 6.27 0.92
C LYS A 14 -23.28 7.53 1.01
N PRO A 15 -22.10 7.47 1.65
CA PRO A 15 -21.25 8.64 1.83
C PRO A 15 -20.85 9.21 0.45
N PRO A 16 -20.81 10.54 0.29
CA PRO A 16 -20.42 11.16 -0.99
C PRO A 16 -18.98 10.86 -1.36
N PHE A 17 -18.12 10.66 -0.36
CA PHE A 17 -16.68 10.38 -0.50
C PHE A 17 -16.23 9.31 0.50
N CYS A 18 -15.30 8.46 0.06
CA CYS A 18 -14.63 7.49 0.92
C CYS A 18 -13.13 7.51 0.63
N ILE A 19 -12.32 7.38 1.68
CA ILE A 19 -10.88 7.14 1.57
C ILE A 19 -10.57 5.85 2.31
N PHE A 20 -9.84 4.95 1.64
CA PHE A 20 -9.36 3.71 2.21
C PHE A 20 -7.84 3.64 2.10
N GLU A 21 -7.22 2.93 3.04
CA GLU A 21 -5.81 2.61 3.01
C GLU A 21 -5.62 1.09 3.13
N ASN A 22 -4.70 0.56 2.33
CA ASN A 22 -4.32 -0.84 2.42
C ASN A 22 -2.85 -1.03 2.02
N VAL A 23 -2.31 -2.21 2.27
CA VAL A 23 -0.99 -2.57 1.77
C VAL A 23 -0.99 -2.66 0.23
N ASP A 24 0.15 -2.35 -0.40
CA ASP A 24 0.28 -2.39 -1.88
C ASP A 24 0.07 -3.80 -2.48
N ARG A 25 0.22 -4.84 -1.65
CA ARG A 25 -0.08 -6.22 -2.05
C ARG A 25 -1.54 -6.44 -2.44
N LEU A 26 -2.49 -5.62 -1.95
CA LEU A 26 -3.91 -5.71 -2.34
C LEU A 26 -4.09 -5.74 -3.86
N LEU A 27 -3.32 -4.92 -4.60
CA LEU A 27 -3.39 -4.86 -6.07
C LEU A 27 -2.95 -6.16 -6.78
N LYS A 28 -2.36 -7.09 -6.04
CA LYS A 28 -1.80 -8.35 -6.57
C LYS A 28 -2.43 -9.59 -5.93
N SER A 29 -3.34 -9.40 -5.00
CA SER A 29 -3.97 -10.48 -4.22
C SER A 29 -5.16 -11.09 -4.97
N PRO A 30 -5.36 -12.40 -4.87
CA PRO A 30 -4.43 -13.42 -4.38
C PRO A 30 -3.40 -13.83 -5.46
N ALA A 31 -2.34 -14.54 -5.05
CA ALA A 31 -1.27 -14.91 -5.98
C ALA A 31 -1.74 -15.79 -7.15
N LYS A 32 -2.72 -16.67 -6.92
CA LYS A 32 -3.28 -17.58 -7.94
C LYS A 32 -4.24 -16.90 -8.92
N GLN A 33 -4.81 -15.74 -8.55
CA GLN A 33 -5.78 -14.99 -9.36
C GLN A 33 -5.50 -13.50 -9.15
N ARG A 34 -4.42 -13.04 -9.78
CA ARG A 34 -3.85 -11.71 -9.55
C ARG A 34 -4.88 -10.61 -9.73
N GLY A 35 -5.00 -9.75 -8.72
CA GLY A 35 -5.87 -8.57 -8.74
C GLY A 35 -7.34 -8.82 -8.40
N ARG A 36 -7.76 -10.09 -8.23
CA ARG A 36 -9.16 -10.44 -7.91
C ARG A 36 -9.69 -9.67 -6.71
N ASP A 37 -8.95 -9.64 -5.61
CA ASP A 37 -9.45 -9.04 -4.36
C ASP A 37 -9.73 -7.55 -4.52
N PHE A 38 -8.87 -6.84 -5.25
CA PHE A 38 -9.09 -5.44 -5.58
C PHE A 38 -10.20 -5.26 -6.62
N GLY A 39 -10.29 -6.16 -7.60
CA GLY A 39 -11.40 -6.21 -8.56
C GLY A 39 -12.76 -6.32 -7.88
N VAL A 40 -12.91 -7.21 -6.89
CA VAL A 40 -14.14 -7.33 -6.10
C VAL A 40 -14.49 -6.02 -5.38
N ILE A 41 -13.50 -5.32 -4.82
CA ILE A 41 -13.70 -4.01 -4.20
C ILE A 41 -14.24 -3.01 -5.24
N LEU A 42 -13.61 -2.93 -6.41
CA LEU A 42 -14.03 -2.03 -7.48
C LEU A 42 -15.41 -2.36 -8.01
N ALA A 43 -15.74 -3.64 -8.20
CA ALA A 43 -17.06 -4.09 -8.62
C ALA A 43 -18.16 -3.69 -7.64
N CYS A 44 -17.92 -3.87 -6.34
CA CYS A 44 -18.85 -3.43 -5.31
C CYS A 44 -19.08 -1.92 -5.35
N LEU A 45 -18.02 -1.12 -5.48
CA LEU A 45 -18.12 0.34 -5.53
C LEU A 45 -18.80 0.82 -6.82
N ALA A 46 -18.49 0.20 -7.97
CA ALA A 46 -19.14 0.51 -9.24
C ALA A 46 -20.66 0.25 -9.19
N LYS A 47 -21.08 -0.88 -8.58
CA LYS A 47 -22.49 -1.24 -8.39
C LYS A 47 -23.25 -0.22 -7.56
N GLU A 48 -22.58 0.40 -6.59
CA GLU A 48 -23.15 1.44 -5.74
C GLU A 48 -23.02 2.86 -6.32
N GLY A 49 -22.58 2.98 -7.58
CA GLY A 49 -22.50 4.26 -8.29
C GLY A 49 -21.30 5.12 -7.93
N TYR A 50 -20.19 4.51 -7.50
CA TYR A 50 -18.94 5.21 -7.22
C TYR A 50 -17.95 5.10 -8.38
N SER A 51 -17.22 6.17 -8.63
CA SER A 51 -15.92 6.16 -9.30
C SER A 51 -14.79 6.07 -8.28
N VAL A 52 -13.66 5.52 -8.69
CA VAL A 52 -12.55 5.21 -7.79
C VAL A 52 -11.22 5.63 -8.40
N GLU A 53 -10.43 6.38 -7.66
CA GLU A 53 -9.02 6.64 -7.94
C GLU A 53 -8.15 5.86 -6.95
N TRP A 54 -7.01 5.34 -7.38
CA TRP A 54 -6.03 4.76 -6.44
C TRP A 54 -4.61 5.16 -6.78
N ARG A 55 -3.77 5.15 -5.74
CA ARG A 55 -2.34 5.41 -5.84
C ARG A 55 -1.57 4.59 -4.81
N VAL A 56 -0.54 3.89 -5.26
CA VAL A 56 0.47 3.34 -4.36
C VAL A 56 1.45 4.46 -4.03
N VAL A 57 1.56 4.76 -2.75
CA VAL A 57 2.41 5.83 -2.23
C VAL A 57 3.47 5.23 -1.31
N ASN A 58 4.72 5.58 -1.54
CA ASN A 58 5.79 5.38 -0.57
C ASN A 58 6.04 6.70 0.14
N ALA A 59 5.75 6.75 1.43
CA ALA A 59 5.81 7.99 2.21
C ALA A 59 7.17 8.71 2.12
N ALA A 60 8.27 7.96 1.99
CA ALA A 60 9.60 8.56 1.83
C ALA A 60 9.76 9.35 0.53
N GLN A 61 9.03 9.02 -0.54
CA GLN A 61 9.09 9.75 -1.80
C GLN A 61 8.32 11.08 -1.75
N TYR A 62 7.56 11.30 -0.69
CA TYR A 62 6.81 12.52 -0.42
C TYR A 62 7.23 13.14 0.92
N GLY A 63 8.55 13.22 1.16
CA GLY A 63 9.15 13.96 2.26
C GLY A 63 9.10 13.30 3.66
N ALA A 64 8.55 12.09 3.80
CA ALA A 64 8.44 11.46 5.12
C ALA A 64 9.71 10.70 5.55
N ALA A 65 9.88 10.54 6.87
CA ALA A 65 11.05 9.90 7.47
C ALA A 65 11.04 8.35 7.40
N GLN A 66 10.06 7.73 6.73
CA GLN A 66 10.02 6.28 6.62
C GLN A 66 9.58 5.80 5.23
N ARG A 67 10.16 4.67 4.82
CA ARG A 67 9.78 3.97 3.59
C ARG A 67 8.56 3.09 3.85
N ARG A 68 7.37 3.68 3.77
CA ARG A 68 6.08 3.00 4.00
C ARG A 68 5.25 3.06 2.73
N ARG A 69 5.10 1.90 2.07
CA ARG A 69 4.27 1.76 0.87
C ARG A 69 2.84 1.39 1.26
N ARG A 70 1.87 2.17 0.74
CA ARG A 70 0.45 1.91 0.92
C ARG A 70 -0.32 2.24 -0.34
N THR A 71 -1.41 1.54 -0.56
CA THR A 71 -2.41 1.88 -1.57
C THR A 71 -3.45 2.75 -0.93
N PHE A 72 -3.52 4.01 -1.36
CA PHE A 72 -4.64 4.90 -1.05
C PHE A 72 -5.69 4.76 -2.14
N ILE A 73 -6.95 4.67 -1.73
CA ILE A 73 -8.11 4.48 -2.60
C ILE A 73 -9.11 5.55 -2.25
N PHE A 74 -9.44 6.40 -3.21
CA PHE A 74 -10.43 7.46 -3.09
C PHE A 74 -11.63 7.11 -3.94
N ALA A 75 -12.78 6.90 -3.30
CA ALA A 75 -14.05 6.64 -3.99
C ALA A 75 -15.00 7.83 -3.79
N TYR A 76 -15.72 8.20 -4.85
CA TYR A 76 -16.70 9.28 -4.83
C TYR A 76 -17.92 8.91 -5.65
N ARG A 77 -19.09 9.31 -5.17
CA ARG A 77 -20.34 9.05 -5.88
C ARG A 77 -20.41 9.86 -7.16
N ASN A 78 -20.91 9.21 -8.22
CA ASN A 78 -21.02 9.81 -9.55
C ASN A 78 -22.05 10.94 -9.62
N ASP A 79 -23.02 10.99 -8.70
CA ASP A 79 -24.05 12.02 -8.61
C ASP A 79 -23.63 13.26 -7.82
N THR A 80 -22.43 13.27 -7.25
CA THR A 80 -21.88 14.48 -6.61
C THR A 80 -21.39 15.49 -7.65
N ILE A 81 -21.31 16.77 -7.26
CA ILE A 81 -20.71 17.81 -8.12
C ILE A 81 -19.28 17.42 -8.55
N TYR A 82 -18.52 16.84 -7.63
CA TYR A 82 -17.18 16.34 -7.95
C TYR A 82 -17.22 15.19 -8.96
N GLY A 83 -18.10 14.21 -8.76
CA GLY A 83 -18.25 13.06 -9.66
C GLY A 83 -18.66 13.47 -11.08
N GLN A 84 -19.61 14.39 -11.19
CA GLN A 84 -20.05 14.97 -12.48
C GLN A 84 -18.88 15.68 -13.18
N LYS A 85 -18.13 16.51 -12.46
CA LYS A 85 -16.97 17.21 -13.00
C LYS A 85 -15.87 16.24 -13.47
N MET A 86 -15.64 15.15 -12.74
CA MET A 86 -14.63 14.14 -13.13
C MET A 86 -15.09 13.29 -14.32
N ALA A 87 -16.39 13.12 -14.53
CA ALA A 87 -16.93 12.39 -15.68
C ALA A 87 -16.60 13.04 -17.05
N ASP A 88 -16.33 14.34 -17.06
CA ASP A 88 -15.95 15.11 -18.26
C ASP A 88 -14.44 15.07 -18.57
N ILE A 89 -13.65 14.45 -17.67
CA ILE A 89 -12.20 14.37 -17.80
C ILE A 89 -11.82 12.95 -18.25
N SER A 90 -10.95 12.84 -19.24
CA SER A 90 -10.46 11.53 -19.69
C SER A 90 -9.70 10.79 -18.59
N ALA A 91 -9.76 9.45 -18.62
CA ALA A 91 -9.18 8.60 -17.58
C ALA A 91 -7.66 8.80 -17.43
N ASP A 92 -6.94 8.99 -18.53
CA ASP A 92 -5.51 9.28 -18.52
C ASP A 92 -5.19 10.61 -17.82
N MET A 93 -6.00 11.64 -18.06
CA MET A 93 -5.85 12.93 -17.39
C MET A 93 -6.17 12.84 -15.89
N ILE A 94 -7.18 12.05 -15.49
CA ILE A 94 -7.48 11.82 -14.07
C ILE A 94 -6.29 11.16 -13.38
N VAL A 95 -5.73 10.11 -13.99
CA VAL A 95 -4.57 9.39 -13.41
C VAL A 95 -3.32 10.27 -13.39
N LYS A 96 -3.12 11.12 -14.41
CA LYS A 96 -1.90 11.93 -14.58
C LYS A 96 -1.86 13.17 -13.67
N ASN A 97 -2.90 14.01 -13.70
CA ASN A 97 -2.89 15.30 -13.00
C ASN A 97 -4.27 15.86 -12.62
N GLY A 98 -5.36 15.31 -13.16
CA GLY A 98 -6.72 15.87 -12.97
C GLY A 98 -7.40 15.39 -11.70
N GLY A 99 -7.16 14.13 -11.29
CA GLY A 99 -7.80 13.52 -10.15
C GLY A 99 -7.23 13.98 -8.79
N LEU A 100 -7.94 13.65 -7.73
CA LEU A 100 -7.52 13.96 -6.36
C LEU A 100 -6.19 13.28 -6.01
N MET A 101 -6.06 11.98 -6.34
CA MET A 101 -4.85 11.23 -6.05
C MET A 101 -3.64 11.79 -6.82
N ALA A 102 -3.85 12.23 -8.06
CA ALA A 102 -2.79 12.83 -8.86
C ALA A 102 -2.33 14.20 -8.32
N LYS A 103 -3.26 14.98 -7.77
CA LYS A 103 -2.96 16.28 -7.15
C LYS A 103 -2.30 16.14 -5.78
N ALA A 104 -2.75 15.16 -5.00
CA ALA A 104 -2.17 14.89 -3.67
C ALA A 104 -0.78 14.25 -3.76
N PHE A 105 -0.53 13.46 -4.80
CA PHE A 105 0.72 12.73 -5.02
C PHE A 105 1.22 12.97 -6.46
N PRO A 106 1.86 14.11 -6.73
CA PRO A 106 2.36 14.47 -8.05
C PRO A 106 3.33 13.43 -8.62
N ILE A 107 3.36 13.34 -9.95
CA ILE A 107 4.21 12.40 -10.67
C ILE A 107 5.07 13.14 -11.69
N GLN A 108 6.27 12.60 -11.98
CA GLN A 108 7.13 13.08 -13.05
C GLN A 108 6.69 12.48 -14.39
N ASN A 109 6.30 11.20 -14.39
CA ASN A 109 5.98 10.50 -15.62
C ASN A 109 4.94 9.41 -15.38
N ILE A 110 4.23 9.04 -16.44
CA ILE A 110 3.25 7.95 -16.49
C ILE A 110 3.63 6.98 -17.60
N GLY A 111 3.61 5.70 -17.29
CA GLY A 111 3.79 4.62 -18.27
C GLY A 111 2.56 4.41 -19.14
N GLN A 112 2.60 3.39 -19.98
CA GLN A 112 1.46 3.00 -20.80
C GLN A 112 0.25 2.67 -19.92
N ILE A 113 -0.91 3.22 -20.28
CA ILE A 113 -2.19 2.86 -19.66
C ILE A 113 -2.63 1.52 -20.21
N THR A 114 -3.00 0.62 -19.32
CA THR A 114 -3.71 -0.62 -19.63
C THR A 114 -5.14 -0.52 -19.13
N GLU A 115 -6.04 -1.13 -19.88
CA GLU A 115 -7.48 -1.01 -19.65
C GLU A 115 -8.12 -2.39 -19.52
N THR A 116 -9.20 -2.44 -18.75
CA THR A 116 -10.10 -3.59 -18.68
C THR A 116 -11.48 -3.12 -18.24
N VAL A 117 -12.46 -3.99 -18.31
CA VAL A 117 -13.80 -3.71 -17.81
C VAL A 117 -14.14 -4.71 -16.71
N ILE A 118 -14.73 -4.20 -15.65
CA ILE A 118 -15.30 -5.02 -14.60
C ILE A 118 -16.82 -4.87 -14.66
N GLY A 119 -17.50 -5.98 -14.90
CA GLY A 119 -18.97 -6.01 -15.01
C GLY A 119 -19.49 -7.34 -14.53
N GLY A 120 -20.82 -7.42 -14.41
CA GLY A 120 -21.48 -8.64 -14.00
C GLY A 120 -21.72 -8.74 -12.48
N ASP A 121 -22.02 -9.95 -12.03
CA ASP A 121 -22.21 -10.21 -10.62
C ASP A 121 -20.88 -10.29 -9.88
N ILE A 122 -20.93 -9.94 -8.59
CA ILE A 122 -19.75 -9.99 -7.69
C ILE A 122 -19.20 -11.42 -7.60
N VAL A 123 -20.06 -12.44 -7.71
CA VAL A 123 -19.63 -13.84 -7.71
C VAL A 123 -18.83 -14.13 -8.97
N ASP A 124 -19.29 -13.71 -10.14
CA ASP A 124 -18.55 -13.89 -11.41
C ASP A 124 -17.18 -13.18 -11.35
N VAL A 125 -17.13 -11.95 -10.82
CA VAL A 125 -15.87 -11.24 -10.62
C VAL A 125 -14.95 -12.00 -9.66
N SER A 126 -15.48 -12.54 -8.58
CA SER A 126 -14.70 -13.34 -7.63
C SER A 126 -14.12 -14.60 -8.25
N ASP A 127 -14.85 -15.23 -9.14
CA ASP A 127 -14.47 -16.52 -9.73
C ASP A 127 -13.56 -16.37 -10.96
N ASN A 128 -13.81 -15.35 -11.78
CA ASN A 128 -13.22 -15.25 -13.12
C ASN A 128 -12.30 -14.04 -13.34
N PHE A 129 -12.41 -12.97 -12.52
CA PHE A 129 -11.64 -11.76 -12.78
C PHE A 129 -10.17 -11.92 -12.37
N ALA A 130 -9.28 -11.66 -13.32
CA ALA A 130 -7.85 -11.54 -13.09
C ALA A 130 -7.30 -10.38 -13.91
N PHE A 131 -6.57 -9.48 -13.26
CA PHE A 131 -5.98 -8.32 -13.94
C PHE A 131 -4.74 -7.81 -13.20
N ALA A 132 -3.75 -7.33 -13.96
CA ALA A 132 -2.52 -6.77 -13.42
C ALA A 132 -2.70 -5.26 -13.16
N PHE A 133 -3.22 -4.92 -11.99
CA PHE A 133 -3.28 -3.53 -11.57
C PHE A 133 -1.89 -2.94 -11.36
N GLU A 134 -1.68 -1.73 -11.86
CA GLU A 134 -0.49 -0.93 -11.70
C GLU A 134 -0.60 0.05 -10.51
N THR A 135 0.45 0.84 -10.28
CA THR A 135 0.60 1.67 -9.07
C THR A 135 -0.36 2.85 -8.99
N ALA A 136 -0.98 3.23 -10.11
CA ALA A 136 -2.00 4.27 -10.18
C ALA A 136 -3.15 3.81 -11.08
N GLY A 137 -4.34 4.34 -10.86
CA GLY A 137 -5.44 4.07 -11.77
C GLY A 137 -6.74 4.75 -11.39
N TYR A 138 -7.71 4.50 -12.23
CA TYR A 138 -9.06 5.05 -12.18
C TYR A 138 -10.08 4.01 -12.61
N MET A 139 -11.22 3.98 -11.96
CA MET A 139 -12.39 3.20 -12.36
C MET A 139 -13.62 4.08 -12.41
N CYS A 140 -14.35 4.03 -13.53
CA CYS A 140 -15.65 4.68 -13.70
C CYS A 140 -16.61 3.78 -14.46
N LYS A 141 -17.80 3.59 -13.90
CA LYS A 141 -18.88 2.78 -14.51
C LYS A 141 -18.37 1.37 -14.98
N GLY A 142 -17.47 0.78 -14.22
CA GLY A 142 -16.88 -0.52 -14.54
C GLY A 142 -15.67 -0.49 -15.49
N GLY A 143 -15.42 0.60 -16.21
CA GLY A 143 -14.18 0.79 -16.98
C GLY A 143 -13.01 1.05 -16.04
N ILE A 144 -11.94 0.28 -16.17
CA ILE A 144 -10.73 0.33 -15.35
C ILE A 144 -9.56 0.76 -16.22
N TYR A 145 -8.82 1.74 -15.74
CA TYR A 145 -7.63 2.30 -16.37
C TYR A 145 -6.50 2.31 -15.35
N THR A 146 -5.35 1.74 -15.67
CA THR A 146 -4.23 1.66 -14.73
C THR A 146 -2.89 1.86 -15.44
N ALA A 147 -1.95 2.50 -14.74
CA ALA A 147 -0.61 2.74 -15.24
C ALA A 147 0.41 2.70 -14.11
N LYS A 148 1.63 2.30 -14.46
CA LYS A 148 2.78 2.53 -13.60
C LYS A 148 3.15 4.00 -13.66
N VAL A 149 3.35 4.62 -12.51
CA VAL A 149 3.77 6.02 -12.41
C VAL A 149 5.17 6.11 -11.80
N ILE A 150 5.88 7.19 -12.15
CA ILE A 150 7.13 7.61 -11.53
C ILE A 150 6.80 8.85 -10.72
N GLU A 151 7.02 8.78 -9.43
CA GLU A 151 6.68 9.80 -8.46
C GLU A 151 7.54 11.06 -8.65
N GLN A 152 6.98 12.22 -8.37
CA GLN A 152 7.75 13.44 -8.19
C GLN A 152 8.33 13.41 -6.77
N GLU A 153 9.57 12.93 -6.66
CA GLU A 153 10.20 12.75 -5.38
C GLU A 153 10.51 14.08 -4.70
N GLU A 154 10.14 14.18 -3.43
CA GLU A 154 10.59 15.21 -2.51
C GLU A 154 11.81 14.71 -1.74
N GLU A 155 12.65 15.64 -1.25
CA GLU A 155 13.78 15.25 -0.40
C GLU A 155 13.27 14.61 0.89
N PRO A 156 13.57 13.32 1.15
CA PRO A 156 13.03 12.63 2.31
C PRO A 156 13.72 13.10 3.60
N ILE A 157 12.98 13.10 4.70
CA ILE A 157 13.57 13.28 6.01
C ILE A 157 14.35 12.02 6.37
N THR A 158 15.64 12.16 6.65
CA THR A 158 16.48 11.02 7.05
C THR A 158 16.22 10.61 8.49
N LEU A 159 16.53 9.35 8.82
CA LEU A 159 16.41 8.85 10.19
C LEU A 159 17.24 9.70 11.16
N GLY A 160 18.45 10.10 10.78
CA GLY A 160 19.32 10.94 11.59
C GLY A 160 18.78 12.33 11.92
N LYS A 161 17.85 12.86 11.10
CA LYS A 161 17.19 14.16 11.40
C LYS A 161 16.14 14.06 12.52
N ILE A 162 15.57 12.89 12.75
CA ILE A 162 14.49 12.69 13.73
C ILE A 162 14.95 12.00 15.02
N LEU A 163 16.17 11.47 15.06
CA LEU A 163 16.70 10.82 16.24
C LEU A 163 16.94 11.83 17.39
N GLN A 164 16.51 11.43 18.58
CA GLN A 164 16.94 12.10 19.81
C GLN A 164 18.43 11.81 20.03
N LYS A 165 19.26 12.89 20.07
CA LYS A 165 20.73 12.77 20.18
C LYS A 165 21.25 12.98 21.59
N ASN A 166 20.49 13.67 22.44
CA ASN A 166 20.90 14.02 23.80
C ASN A 166 19.87 13.52 24.81
N ASN A 167 20.33 13.20 26.00
CA ASN A 167 19.49 12.77 27.13
C ASN A 167 18.62 11.55 26.78
N VAL A 168 19.21 10.58 26.10
CA VAL A 168 18.56 9.30 25.82
C VAL A 168 18.68 8.42 27.05
N ASP A 169 17.56 7.90 27.56
CA ASP A 169 17.51 7.02 28.72
C ASP A 169 18.27 5.70 28.42
N ASP A 170 19.08 5.24 29.38
CA ASP A 170 19.91 4.04 29.28
C ASP A 170 19.14 2.77 28.87
N LYS A 171 17.85 2.71 29.20
CA LYS A 171 16.98 1.58 28.80
C LYS A 171 16.86 1.39 27.29
N PHE A 172 17.10 2.44 26.49
CA PHE A 172 17.05 2.39 25.03
C PHE A 172 18.37 1.90 24.41
N TYR A 173 19.44 1.79 25.18
CA TYR A 173 20.69 1.25 24.66
C TYR A 173 20.73 -0.27 24.75
N ILE A 174 21.36 -0.89 23.74
CA ILE A 174 21.57 -2.32 23.71
C ILE A 174 22.79 -2.67 24.55
N THR A 175 22.58 -3.46 25.60
CA THR A 175 23.68 -3.97 26.42
C THR A 175 24.46 -5.07 25.69
N ASN A 176 25.73 -5.25 26.05
CA ASN A 176 26.58 -6.29 25.46
C ASN A 176 25.98 -7.69 25.58
N GLU A 177 25.27 -7.98 26.66
CA GLU A 177 24.58 -9.24 26.88
C GLU A 177 23.44 -9.51 25.86
N LYS A 178 22.76 -8.44 25.40
CA LYS A 178 21.67 -8.52 24.42
C LYS A 178 22.16 -8.51 22.98
N MET A 179 23.41 -8.10 22.74
CA MET A 179 23.97 -7.95 21.40
C MET A 179 23.90 -9.23 20.54
N PRO A 180 24.24 -10.44 21.06
CA PRO A 180 24.13 -11.69 20.26
C PRO A 180 22.70 -11.95 19.78
N LYS A 181 21.68 -11.66 20.61
CA LYS A 181 20.27 -11.80 20.23
C LYS A 181 19.89 -10.86 19.11
N TRP A 182 20.34 -9.60 19.15
CA TRP A 182 20.08 -8.63 18.10
C TRP A 182 20.76 -9.03 16.78
N THR A 183 22.03 -9.44 16.83
CA THR A 183 22.77 -9.94 15.67
C THR A 183 22.05 -11.13 15.02
N TYR A 184 21.58 -12.08 15.81
CA TYR A 184 20.78 -13.21 15.31
C TYR A 184 19.46 -12.74 14.67
N LEU A 185 18.72 -11.85 15.32
CA LEU A 185 17.45 -11.34 14.80
C LEU A 185 17.61 -10.59 13.47
N LYS A 186 18.67 -9.81 13.32
CA LYS A 186 18.96 -9.00 12.13
C LYS A 186 19.63 -9.79 11.01
N GLY A 187 20.29 -10.90 11.34
CA GLY A 187 20.99 -11.75 10.39
C GLY A 187 20.08 -12.49 9.42
N ALA A 188 20.70 -13.03 8.38
CA ALA A 188 20.05 -13.97 7.46
C ALA A 188 19.73 -15.29 8.17
N LYS A 189 18.62 -15.91 7.80
CA LYS A 189 18.20 -17.20 8.33
C LYS A 189 17.77 -18.14 7.21
N ARG A 190 18.12 -19.40 7.36
CA ARG A 190 17.59 -20.51 6.58
C ARG A 190 17.26 -21.64 7.56
N ILE A 191 15.98 -21.87 7.79
CA ILE A 191 15.52 -22.81 8.82
C ILE A 191 14.60 -23.82 8.16
N PRO A 192 14.94 -25.13 8.17
CA PRO A 192 14.00 -26.17 7.75
C PRO A 192 12.75 -26.11 8.63
N ARG A 193 11.60 -26.13 8.01
CA ARG A 193 10.29 -26.13 8.67
C ARG A 193 9.37 -27.14 8.02
N LYS A 194 8.38 -27.58 8.77
CA LYS A 194 7.31 -28.45 8.30
C LYS A 194 5.98 -27.73 8.47
N SER A 195 5.17 -27.71 7.42
CA SER A 195 3.82 -27.14 7.47
C SER A 195 2.88 -28.06 8.26
N VAL A 196 1.70 -27.54 8.60
CA VAL A 196 0.64 -28.32 9.28
C VAL A 196 0.26 -29.56 8.44
N ASP A 197 0.30 -29.45 7.12
CA ASP A 197 -0.01 -30.53 6.16
C ASP A 197 1.16 -31.49 5.92
N GLY A 198 2.24 -31.38 6.70
CA GLY A 198 3.40 -32.27 6.62
C GLY A 198 4.41 -31.91 5.53
N HIS A 199 4.20 -30.88 4.71
CA HIS A 199 5.14 -30.44 3.68
C HIS A 199 6.38 -29.79 4.30
N GLU A 200 7.55 -30.23 3.90
CA GLU A 200 8.84 -29.68 4.33
C GLU A 200 9.24 -28.52 3.42
N TYR A 201 9.63 -27.41 4.05
CA TYR A 201 10.11 -26.22 3.33
C TYR A 201 11.23 -25.53 4.12
N THR A 202 12.04 -24.76 3.42
CA THR A 202 13.06 -23.93 4.07
C THR A 202 12.50 -22.50 4.26
N PHE A 203 12.29 -22.10 5.50
CA PHE A 203 12.04 -20.72 5.85
C PHE A 203 13.31 -19.92 5.61
N SER A 204 13.25 -18.91 4.76
CA SER A 204 14.38 -18.08 4.39
C SER A 204 14.08 -16.60 4.67
N GLU A 205 14.97 -15.94 5.40
CA GLU A 205 14.98 -14.50 5.60
C GLU A 205 16.34 -13.92 5.20
N GLY A 206 16.34 -12.86 4.40
CA GLY A 206 17.55 -12.08 4.12
C GLY A 206 17.98 -11.23 5.32
N PRO A 207 19.19 -10.67 5.38
CA PRO A 207 19.64 -9.81 6.47
C PRO A 207 18.91 -8.47 6.44
N ILE A 208 18.83 -7.82 7.61
CA ILE A 208 18.42 -6.42 7.76
C ILE A 208 19.63 -5.62 8.21
N ALA A 209 19.77 -4.38 7.74
CA ALA A 209 20.84 -3.50 8.17
C ALA A 209 20.87 -3.38 9.71
N PHE A 210 22.07 -3.48 10.26
CA PHE A 210 22.32 -3.41 11.70
C PHE A 210 23.72 -2.82 11.95
N PRO A 211 23.79 -1.58 12.44
CA PRO A 211 22.69 -0.65 12.74
C PRO A 211 21.93 -0.16 11.50
N ASP A 212 20.74 0.43 11.71
CA ASP A 212 19.98 1.10 10.65
C ASP A 212 20.72 2.37 10.20
N PRO A 213 20.82 2.64 8.88
CA PRO A 213 21.55 3.81 8.37
C PRO A 213 20.82 5.14 8.69
N TRP A 214 21.59 6.16 9.04
CA TRP A 214 21.09 7.47 9.41
C TRP A 214 20.78 8.39 8.24
N ASP A 215 21.48 8.18 7.12
CA ASP A 215 21.52 9.02 5.92
C ASP A 215 20.29 8.87 5.02
N ARG A 216 19.35 8.05 5.41
CA ARG A 216 18.13 7.75 4.64
C ARG A 216 16.92 7.58 5.54
N PRO A 217 15.69 7.58 4.96
CA PRO A 217 14.47 7.28 5.71
C PRO A 217 14.51 5.89 6.34
N GLY A 218 13.95 5.76 7.53
CA GLY A 218 13.81 4.49 8.23
C GLY A 218 12.97 3.47 7.43
N ARG A 219 13.05 2.21 7.84
CA ARG A 219 12.14 1.17 7.35
C ARG A 219 10.71 1.44 7.83
N THR A 220 9.73 0.72 7.33
CA THR A 220 8.37 0.79 7.88
C THR A 220 8.38 0.44 9.37
N MET A 221 7.92 1.37 10.21
CA MET A 221 7.72 1.13 11.64
C MET A 221 6.49 0.25 11.85
N LEU A 222 6.63 -0.75 12.71
CA LEU A 222 5.57 -1.67 13.09
C LEU A 222 5.14 -1.43 14.54
N THR A 223 3.97 -1.93 14.92
CA THR A 223 3.46 -1.81 16.29
C THR A 223 4.37 -2.47 17.34
N SER A 224 5.22 -3.42 16.91
CA SER A 224 6.22 -4.09 17.74
C SER A 224 7.53 -3.34 17.91
N GLU A 225 7.62 -2.08 17.46
CA GLU A 225 8.86 -1.27 17.50
C GLU A 225 9.47 -1.12 18.89
N SER A 226 8.65 -1.12 19.93
CA SER A 226 9.10 -1.03 21.32
C SER A 226 9.65 -2.36 21.89
N THR A 227 9.64 -3.44 21.15
CA THR A 227 10.05 -4.77 21.62
C THR A 227 11.31 -5.28 20.90
N ILE A 228 11.97 -6.29 21.50
CA ILE A 228 13.13 -6.94 20.87
C ILE A 228 12.65 -7.88 19.78
N ASN A 229 12.63 -7.39 18.56
CA ASN A 229 12.29 -8.19 17.39
C ASN A 229 13.07 -7.75 16.14
N ARG A 230 12.93 -8.53 15.08
CA ARG A 230 13.63 -8.29 13.83
C ARG A 230 13.35 -6.91 13.22
N SER A 231 12.10 -6.44 13.32
CA SER A 231 11.66 -5.21 12.64
C SER A 231 12.00 -3.94 13.38
N THR A 232 12.31 -4.00 14.69
CA THR A 232 12.68 -2.84 15.50
C THR A 232 13.88 -2.12 14.92
N HIS A 233 13.85 -0.80 14.81
CA HIS A 233 14.99 -0.01 14.39
C HIS A 233 16.05 0.01 15.49
N VAL A 234 17.29 -0.11 15.06
CA VAL A 234 18.45 0.01 15.93
C VAL A 234 19.42 0.95 15.23
N VAL A 235 19.79 2.02 15.90
CA VAL A 235 20.72 3.03 15.43
C VAL A 235 21.94 3.08 16.36
N SER A 236 23.09 3.45 15.82
CA SER A 236 24.35 3.60 16.61
C SER A 236 24.56 5.04 17.02
#